data_99fb0265bdd79ea3a9b4ebddad780bca
#
_entry.id   99fb0265bdd79ea3a9b4ebddad780bca
#
_cell.length_a   1.000
_cell.length_b   1.000
_cell.length_c   1.000
_cell.angle_alpha   90.00
_cell.angle_beta   90.00
_cell.angle_gamma   90.00
#
_symmetry.space_group_name_H-M   'P 1'
#
loop_
_entity.id
_entity.type
_entity.pdbx_description
1 polymer ?
#
loop_
_entity_poly.entity_id
_entity_poly.type
_entity_poly.pdbx_seq_one_letter_code
_entity_poly.pdbx_strand_id
1 'polypeptide(L)'
;MKNKAIHDDLVAMINLYGVISVEDACTIINSYEKADLNPGTLYTSIQFEVLEANQMFLVNEYFMLEIFLDEFEYLDLIEAQEDLPYYQPSKKELLKYKEDLYQEETPELKALKEYIIKWFKGSKVEIVNYLDYLSYFLKDSFNIEDIPNSINEFGCTIPQNKFEEFIQLCLNAHMHTRLWQNRGYTNQELSEMKQNKQRS
;
A
#
# COMPACT_ATOMS: atom_id res chain seq x y z
N MET A 1 -16.49 -7.90 20.87
CA MET A 1 -15.39 -8.67 20.23
C MET A 1 -15.58 -8.77 18.70
N LYS A 2 -16.76 -9.15 18.18
CA LYS A 2 -17.02 -9.29 16.72
C LYS A 2 -16.83 -7.98 15.94
N ASN A 3 -17.37 -6.87 16.45
CA ASN A 3 -17.24 -5.56 15.78
C ASN A 3 -15.79 -5.08 15.70
N LYS A 4 -14.96 -5.38 16.72
CA LYS A 4 -13.53 -5.04 16.68
C LYS A 4 -12.80 -5.80 15.56
N ALA A 5 -13.11 -7.08 15.36
CA ALA A 5 -12.49 -7.88 14.31
C ALA A 5 -12.84 -7.33 12.92
N ILE A 6 -14.11 -6.98 12.70
CA ILE A 6 -14.59 -6.36 11.44
C ILE A 6 -13.89 -5.02 11.19
N HIS A 7 -13.77 -4.20 12.23
CA HIS A 7 -13.08 -2.91 12.13
C HIS A 7 -11.59 -3.10 11.80
N ASP A 8 -10.91 -4.03 12.49
CA ASP A 8 -9.50 -4.35 12.24
C ASP A 8 -9.29 -4.84 10.80
N ASP A 9 -10.22 -5.63 10.25
CA ASP A 9 -10.18 -6.09 8.86
C ASP A 9 -10.31 -4.94 7.87
N LEU A 10 -11.25 -4.05 8.12
CA LEU A 10 -11.48 -2.89 7.25
C LEU A 10 -10.25 -1.98 7.22
N VAL A 11 -9.67 -1.65 8.39
CA VAL A 11 -8.44 -0.86 8.47
C VAL A 11 -7.31 -1.51 7.66
N ALA A 12 -7.13 -2.83 7.83
CA ALA A 12 -6.11 -3.57 7.09
C ALA A 12 -6.34 -3.55 5.57
N MET A 13 -7.59 -3.65 5.13
CA MET A 13 -7.94 -3.59 3.70
C MET A 13 -7.73 -2.20 3.11
N ILE A 14 -8.08 -1.13 3.84
CA ILE A 14 -7.85 0.25 3.37
C ILE A 14 -6.35 0.48 3.19
N ASN A 15 -5.51 0.07 4.13
CA ASN A 15 -4.05 0.20 4.01
C ASN A 15 -3.46 -0.66 2.88
N LEU A 16 -4.04 -1.81 2.59
CA LEU A 16 -3.55 -2.71 1.53
C LEU A 16 -3.98 -2.27 0.13
N TYR A 17 -5.19 -1.74 -0.02
CA TYR A 17 -5.78 -1.44 -1.33
C TYR A 17 -5.88 0.05 -1.66
N GLY A 18 -5.65 0.93 -0.68
CA GLY A 18 -5.80 2.39 -0.80
C GLY A 18 -7.27 2.83 -0.81
N VAL A 19 -8.08 2.22 -1.66
CA VAL A 19 -9.52 2.43 -1.78
C VAL A 19 -10.25 1.09 -1.91
N ILE A 20 -11.43 0.97 -1.30
CA ILE A 20 -12.28 -0.23 -1.41
C ILE A 20 -13.74 0.15 -1.28
N SER A 21 -14.60 -0.41 -2.15
CA SER A 21 -16.05 -0.20 -2.02
C SER A 21 -16.61 -0.87 -0.77
N VAL A 22 -17.71 -0.34 -0.25
CA VAL A 22 -18.43 -0.93 0.89
C VAL A 22 -18.87 -2.37 0.58
N GLU A 23 -19.32 -2.64 -0.65
CA GLU A 23 -19.75 -3.97 -1.09
C GLU A 23 -18.60 -4.96 -1.16
N ASP A 24 -17.46 -4.56 -1.73
CA ASP A 24 -16.26 -5.42 -1.80
C ASP A 24 -15.70 -5.69 -0.40
N ALA A 25 -15.70 -4.68 0.48
CA ALA A 25 -15.31 -4.85 1.88
C ALA A 25 -16.18 -5.89 2.58
N CYS A 26 -17.51 -5.82 2.43
CA CYS A 26 -18.42 -6.85 2.96
C CYS A 26 -18.09 -8.24 2.41
N THR A 27 -17.88 -8.35 1.10
CA THR A 27 -17.60 -9.61 0.41
C THR A 27 -16.30 -10.24 0.92
N ILE A 28 -15.24 -9.46 1.05
CA ILE A 28 -13.94 -9.94 1.51
C ILE A 28 -13.99 -10.33 2.99
N ILE A 29 -14.59 -9.50 3.86
CA ILE A 29 -14.74 -9.83 5.28
C ILE A 29 -15.57 -11.12 5.47
N ASN A 30 -16.66 -11.27 4.73
CA ASN A 30 -17.51 -12.47 4.78
C ASN A 30 -16.71 -13.73 4.41
N SER A 31 -15.77 -13.62 3.46
CA SER A 31 -14.92 -14.75 3.07
C SER A 31 -14.00 -15.22 4.19
N TYR A 32 -13.48 -14.29 5.00
CA TYR A 32 -12.60 -14.60 6.13
C TYR A 32 -13.35 -15.05 7.38
N GLU A 33 -14.42 -14.35 7.73
CA GLU A 33 -15.12 -14.50 9.02
C GLU A 33 -16.32 -15.45 8.96
N LYS A 34 -16.68 -15.97 7.77
CA LYS A 34 -17.94 -16.68 7.53
C LYS A 34 -19.12 -15.92 8.15
N ALA A 35 -19.08 -14.60 8.01
CA ALA A 35 -20.11 -13.67 8.47
C ALA A 35 -21.18 -13.50 7.38
N ASP A 36 -22.24 -12.78 7.72
CA ASP A 36 -23.27 -12.35 6.78
C ASP A 36 -23.38 -10.82 6.86
N LEU A 37 -22.28 -10.15 6.53
CA LEU A 37 -22.23 -8.70 6.49
C LEU A 37 -22.84 -8.20 5.19
N ASN A 38 -23.61 -7.13 5.34
CA ASN A 38 -24.06 -6.27 4.25
C ASN A 38 -23.71 -4.81 4.60
N PRO A 39 -23.84 -3.85 3.68
CA PRO A 39 -23.49 -2.46 3.94
C PRO A 39 -24.08 -1.90 5.24
N GLY A 40 -25.36 -2.16 5.52
CA GLY A 40 -26.02 -1.67 6.74
C GLY A 40 -25.42 -2.24 8.02
N THR A 41 -25.10 -3.54 8.05
CA THR A 41 -24.47 -4.18 9.22
C THR A 41 -22.99 -3.80 9.34
N LEU A 42 -22.31 -3.55 8.23
CA LEU A 42 -20.95 -3.04 8.23
C LEU A 42 -20.90 -1.65 8.89
N TYR A 43 -21.73 -0.72 8.47
CA TYR A 43 -21.79 0.64 9.05
C TYR A 43 -22.03 0.63 10.57
N THR A 44 -22.87 -0.27 11.08
CA THR A 44 -23.11 -0.39 12.53
C THR A 44 -21.97 -1.08 13.28
N SER A 45 -21.05 -1.72 12.59
CA SER A 45 -19.90 -2.43 13.17
C SER A 45 -18.63 -1.60 13.21
N ILE A 46 -18.61 -0.46 12.51
CA ILE A 46 -17.44 0.40 12.37
C ILE A 46 -17.48 1.51 13.43
N GLN A 47 -16.33 1.94 13.88
CA GLN A 47 -16.12 3.13 14.70
C GLN A 47 -15.53 4.22 13.80
N PHE A 48 -16.39 5.07 13.23
CA PHE A 48 -15.98 6.10 12.28
C PHE A 48 -14.95 7.06 12.86
N GLU A 49 -15.10 7.47 14.12
CA GLU A 49 -14.15 8.34 14.81
C GLU A 49 -12.74 7.71 14.90
N VAL A 50 -12.68 6.37 14.96
CA VAL A 50 -11.39 5.65 14.95
C VAL A 50 -10.82 5.57 13.53
N LEU A 51 -11.65 5.43 12.49
CA LEU A 51 -11.19 5.49 11.11
C LEU A 51 -10.60 6.88 10.80
N GLU A 52 -11.35 7.94 11.12
CA GLU A 52 -10.90 9.32 10.92
C GLU A 52 -9.60 9.64 11.66
N ALA A 53 -9.47 9.14 12.91
CA ALA A 53 -8.23 9.29 13.67
C ALA A 53 -7.03 8.54 13.06
N ASN A 54 -7.29 7.55 12.19
CA ASN A 54 -6.28 6.85 11.39
C ASN A 54 -6.22 7.36 9.94
N GLN A 55 -6.73 8.56 9.67
CA GLN A 55 -6.71 9.16 8.33
C GLN A 55 -7.42 8.31 7.27
N MET A 56 -8.54 7.68 7.65
CA MET A 56 -9.37 6.86 6.79
C MET A 56 -10.80 7.40 6.74
N PHE A 57 -11.38 7.49 5.56
CA PHE A 57 -12.66 8.15 5.32
C PHE A 57 -13.59 7.30 4.48
N LEU A 58 -14.89 7.55 4.63
CA LEU A 58 -15.93 7.00 3.76
C LEU A 58 -16.49 8.13 2.88
N VAL A 59 -16.30 8.01 1.56
CA VAL A 59 -16.79 8.96 0.58
C VAL A 59 -17.45 8.21 -0.58
N ASN A 60 -18.70 8.57 -0.93
CA ASN A 60 -19.40 7.98 -2.07
C ASN A 60 -19.37 6.43 -2.10
N GLU A 61 -19.61 5.79 -0.94
CA GLU A 61 -19.58 4.33 -0.78
C GLU A 61 -18.21 3.66 -0.95
N TYR A 62 -17.13 4.44 -0.84
CA TYR A 62 -15.77 3.93 -0.81
C TYR A 62 -15.07 4.31 0.49
N PHE A 63 -14.43 3.33 1.13
CA PHE A 63 -13.46 3.57 2.19
C PHE A 63 -12.09 3.83 1.54
N MET A 64 -11.39 4.85 2.04
CA MET A 64 -10.10 5.27 1.46
C MET A 64 -9.18 5.93 2.49
N LEU A 65 -7.91 6.03 2.15
CA LEU A 65 -6.93 6.83 2.87
C LEU A 65 -7.15 8.33 2.59
N GLU A 66 -6.81 9.20 3.56
CA GLU A 66 -6.92 10.66 3.45
C GLU A 66 -6.19 11.23 2.23
N ILE A 67 -5.05 10.66 1.89
CA ILE A 67 -4.23 11.12 0.75
C ILE A 67 -4.97 11.12 -0.59
N PHE A 68 -6.04 10.34 -0.72
CA PHE A 68 -6.85 10.26 -1.95
C PHE A 68 -8.06 11.20 -1.94
N LEU A 69 -8.26 12.02 -0.91
CA LEU A 69 -9.37 12.97 -0.83
C LEU A 69 -9.12 14.23 -1.68
N ASP A 70 -7.85 14.59 -1.88
CA ASP A 70 -7.48 15.77 -2.64
C ASP A 70 -7.72 15.55 -4.14
N GLU A 71 -8.27 16.58 -4.81
CA GLU A 71 -8.52 16.60 -6.27
C GLU A 71 -9.25 15.37 -6.84
N PHE A 72 -9.94 14.59 -5.98
CA PHE A 72 -10.63 13.34 -6.36
C PHE A 72 -9.70 12.22 -6.87
N GLU A 73 -8.44 12.19 -6.42
CA GLU A 73 -7.46 11.16 -6.80
C GLU A 73 -7.97 9.72 -6.59
N TYR A 74 -8.94 9.50 -5.66
CA TYR A 74 -9.56 8.20 -5.49
C TYR A 74 -10.29 7.70 -6.74
N LEU A 75 -10.80 8.59 -7.62
CA LEU A 75 -11.45 8.20 -8.87
C LEU A 75 -10.43 7.64 -9.87
N ASP A 76 -9.27 8.26 -9.96
CA ASP A 76 -8.17 7.77 -10.82
C ASP A 76 -7.66 6.41 -10.30
N LEU A 77 -7.60 6.25 -8.98
CA LEU A 77 -7.22 4.97 -8.37
C LEU A 77 -8.27 3.88 -8.63
N ILE A 78 -9.58 4.20 -8.56
CA ILE A 78 -10.65 3.27 -8.89
C ILE A 78 -10.57 2.84 -10.36
N GLU A 79 -10.34 3.80 -11.28
CA GLU A 79 -10.17 3.51 -12.71
C GLU A 79 -8.94 2.60 -12.95
N ALA A 80 -7.81 2.89 -12.32
CA ALA A 80 -6.60 2.07 -12.43
C ALA A 80 -6.81 0.64 -11.89
N GLN A 81 -7.69 0.47 -10.91
CA GLN A 81 -8.05 -0.82 -10.32
C GLN A 81 -9.11 -1.60 -11.12
N GLU A 82 -9.77 -0.98 -12.11
CA GLU A 82 -10.82 -1.63 -12.88
C GLU A 82 -10.32 -2.95 -13.49
N ASP A 83 -11.18 -3.96 -13.53
CA ASP A 83 -10.88 -5.31 -14.03
C ASP A 83 -9.84 -6.14 -13.25
N LEU A 84 -9.28 -5.63 -12.17
CA LEU A 84 -8.37 -6.39 -11.32
C LEU A 84 -9.14 -7.03 -10.14
N PRO A 85 -8.90 -8.32 -9.84
CA PRO A 85 -9.38 -8.89 -8.58
C PRO A 85 -8.59 -8.30 -7.41
N TYR A 86 -9.17 -8.32 -6.21
CA TYR A 86 -8.41 -8.01 -4.99
C TYR A 86 -7.43 -9.13 -4.66
N TYR A 87 -6.19 -8.76 -4.33
CA TYR A 87 -5.25 -9.69 -3.71
C TYR A 87 -5.79 -10.08 -2.33
N GLN A 88 -5.98 -11.37 -2.09
CA GLN A 88 -6.50 -11.88 -0.82
C GLN A 88 -5.44 -12.74 -0.12
N PRO A 89 -4.62 -12.15 0.77
CA PRO A 89 -3.68 -12.91 1.59
C PRO A 89 -4.41 -13.79 2.62
N SER A 90 -3.71 -14.61 3.38
CA SER A 90 -4.32 -15.23 4.55
C SER A 90 -4.79 -14.16 5.55
N LYS A 91 -5.82 -14.48 6.36
CA LYS A 91 -6.34 -13.54 7.39
C LYS A 91 -5.23 -13.01 8.31
N LYS A 92 -4.29 -13.87 8.69
CA LYS A 92 -3.15 -13.49 9.54
C LYS A 92 -2.23 -12.47 8.85
N GLU A 93 -2.05 -12.59 7.55
CA GLU A 93 -1.22 -11.66 6.78
C GLU A 93 -1.96 -10.36 6.53
N LEU A 94 -3.26 -10.41 6.19
CA LEU A 94 -4.08 -9.21 6.08
C LEU A 94 -3.97 -8.34 7.33
N LEU A 95 -4.14 -8.92 8.51
CA LEU A 95 -4.14 -8.17 9.77
C LEU A 95 -2.81 -7.48 10.11
N LYS A 96 -1.71 -7.79 9.44
CA LYS A 96 -0.46 -7.02 9.57
C LYS A 96 -0.60 -5.60 8.99
N TYR A 97 -1.42 -5.44 7.97
CA TYR A 97 -1.70 -4.15 7.35
C TYR A 97 -2.55 -3.20 8.23
N LYS A 98 -2.96 -3.62 9.42
CA LYS A 98 -3.51 -2.68 10.43
C LYS A 98 -2.49 -1.67 10.92
N GLU A 99 -1.23 -2.06 10.95
CA GLU A 99 -0.15 -1.16 11.33
C GLU A 99 0.08 -0.18 10.19
N ASP A 100 0.07 1.09 10.50
CA ASP A 100 0.40 2.16 9.57
C ASP A 100 1.80 1.92 8.98
N LEU A 101 1.98 2.24 7.71
CA LEU A 101 3.24 2.04 6.98
C LEU A 101 3.72 0.59 6.86
N TYR A 102 2.91 -0.41 7.26
CA TYR A 102 3.33 -1.79 7.10
C TYR A 102 3.62 -2.10 5.63
N GLN A 103 4.79 -2.69 5.40
CA GLN A 103 5.20 -3.29 4.13
C GLN A 103 5.70 -4.71 4.38
N GLU A 104 5.40 -5.60 3.43
CA GLU A 104 6.02 -6.92 3.45
C GLU A 104 7.54 -6.78 3.31
N GLU A 105 8.27 -7.42 4.21
CA GLU A 105 9.73 -7.41 4.17
C GLU A 105 10.23 -8.41 3.12
N THR A 106 10.26 -7.96 1.86
CA THR A 106 10.81 -8.74 0.76
C THR A 106 12.34 -8.67 0.74
N PRO A 107 13.04 -9.65 0.13
CA PRO A 107 14.49 -9.58 -0.05
C PRO A 107 14.94 -8.30 -0.78
N GLU A 108 14.14 -7.84 -1.75
CA GLU A 108 14.40 -6.65 -2.56
C GLU A 108 14.29 -5.37 -1.73
N LEU A 109 13.24 -5.25 -0.93
CA LEU A 109 13.05 -4.12 -0.03
C LEU A 109 14.14 -4.09 1.06
N LYS A 110 14.51 -5.24 1.59
CA LYS A 110 15.59 -5.36 2.56
C LYS A 110 16.92 -4.92 1.95
N ALA A 111 17.25 -5.39 0.74
CA ALA A 111 18.47 -4.99 0.03
C ALA A 111 18.50 -3.47 -0.21
N LEU A 112 17.38 -2.86 -0.58
CA LEU A 112 17.27 -1.41 -0.77
C LEU A 112 17.50 -0.66 0.55
N LYS A 113 16.87 -1.06 1.64
CA LYS A 113 17.06 -0.44 2.98
C LYS A 113 18.51 -0.55 3.46
N GLU A 114 19.13 -1.73 3.33
CA GLU A 114 20.54 -1.94 3.69
C GLU A 114 21.48 -1.07 2.85
N TYR A 115 21.16 -0.89 1.56
CA TYR A 115 21.92 -0.04 0.67
C TYR A 115 21.86 1.43 1.08
N ILE A 116 20.67 1.94 1.40
CA ILE A 116 20.48 3.31 1.89
C ILE A 116 21.29 3.54 3.17
N ILE A 117 21.14 2.66 4.17
CA ILE A 117 21.88 2.75 5.43
C ILE A 117 23.39 2.77 5.21
N LYS A 118 23.89 2.04 4.23
CA LYS A 118 25.32 1.91 3.95
C LYS A 118 25.94 3.09 3.20
N TRP A 119 25.22 3.64 2.23
CA TRP A 119 25.80 4.56 1.26
C TRP A 119 25.28 5.99 1.34
N PHE A 120 24.08 6.20 1.90
CA PHE A 120 23.56 7.54 2.06
C PHE A 120 24.32 8.29 3.16
N LYS A 121 24.49 9.59 2.93
CA LYS A 121 25.04 10.53 3.90
C LYS A 121 23.92 11.48 4.32
N GLY A 122 23.79 11.67 5.62
CA GLY A 122 22.78 12.48 6.30
C GLY A 122 22.81 12.15 7.78
N SER A 123 22.08 12.89 8.57
CA SER A 123 21.84 12.53 9.97
C SER A 123 21.00 11.25 10.04
N LYS A 124 21.00 10.59 11.20
CA LYS A 124 20.16 9.41 11.43
C LYS A 124 18.66 9.71 11.20
N VAL A 125 18.23 10.91 11.58
CA VAL A 125 16.83 11.34 11.43
C VAL A 125 16.48 11.51 9.95
N GLU A 126 17.33 12.17 9.17
CA GLU A 126 17.12 12.36 7.72
C GLU A 126 17.03 11.02 6.99
N ILE A 127 17.92 10.08 7.29
CA ILE A 127 17.91 8.75 6.68
C ILE A 127 16.64 7.97 7.06
N VAL A 128 16.18 8.03 8.31
CA VAL A 128 14.92 7.37 8.73
C VAL A 128 13.73 8.00 8.02
N ASN A 129 13.63 9.33 8.01
CA ASN A 129 12.55 10.03 7.31
C ASN A 129 12.52 9.70 5.81
N TYR A 130 13.70 9.60 5.18
CA TYR A 130 13.78 9.18 3.77
C TYR A 130 13.32 7.74 3.55
N LEU A 131 13.64 6.81 4.45
CA LEU A 131 13.17 5.42 4.39
C LEU A 131 11.64 5.34 4.53
N ASP A 132 11.06 6.13 5.43
CA ASP A 132 9.60 6.19 5.62
C ASP A 132 8.92 6.77 4.37
N TYR A 133 9.41 7.89 3.84
CA TYR A 133 8.96 8.46 2.58
C TYR A 133 9.04 7.46 1.42
N LEU A 134 10.19 6.81 1.25
CA LEU A 134 10.40 5.85 0.17
C LEU A 134 9.42 4.67 0.25
N SER A 135 9.00 4.30 1.45
CA SER A 135 8.01 3.26 1.67
C SER A 135 6.65 3.60 1.06
N TYR A 136 6.20 4.85 1.18
CA TYR A 136 4.99 5.34 0.50
C TYR A 136 5.21 5.49 -1.01
N PHE A 137 6.30 6.15 -1.38
CA PHE A 137 6.64 6.41 -2.77
C PHE A 137 6.69 5.15 -3.64
N LEU A 138 7.17 4.02 -3.07
CA LEU A 138 7.16 2.74 -3.76
C LEU A 138 5.76 2.13 -3.92
N LYS A 139 4.79 2.48 -3.08
CA LYS A 139 3.42 1.95 -3.14
C LYS A 139 2.51 2.69 -4.10
N ASP A 140 2.71 3.99 -4.22
CA ASP A 140 1.78 4.89 -4.91
C ASP A 140 2.32 5.36 -6.27
N SER A 141 3.01 6.44 -6.28
CA SER A 141 3.35 7.20 -7.50
C SER A 141 4.82 7.05 -7.88
N PHE A 142 5.37 5.84 -7.82
CA PHE A 142 6.78 5.63 -8.11
C PHE A 142 7.17 6.11 -9.50
N ASN A 143 7.88 7.25 -9.53
CA ASN A 143 8.50 7.78 -10.72
C ASN A 143 10.01 7.94 -10.49
N ILE A 144 10.81 7.27 -11.32
CA ILE A 144 12.27 7.27 -11.21
C ILE A 144 12.89 8.67 -11.35
N GLU A 145 12.22 9.58 -12.06
CA GLU A 145 12.69 10.94 -12.29
C GLU A 145 12.62 11.81 -11.02
N ASP A 146 11.78 11.44 -10.06
CA ASP A 146 11.60 12.20 -8.81
C ASP A 146 12.62 11.80 -7.73
N ILE A 147 13.28 10.65 -7.88
CA ILE A 147 14.24 10.14 -6.90
C ILE A 147 15.38 11.13 -6.58
N PRO A 148 16.04 11.81 -7.56
CA PRO A 148 17.11 12.74 -7.24
C PRO A 148 16.65 13.92 -6.38
N ASN A 149 15.44 14.43 -6.65
CA ASN A 149 14.87 15.54 -5.90
C ASN A 149 14.51 15.11 -4.48
N SER A 150 13.86 13.96 -4.32
CA SER A 150 13.47 13.44 -3.01
C SER A 150 14.67 13.23 -2.07
N ILE A 151 15.79 12.69 -2.57
CA ILE A 151 17.00 12.53 -1.77
C ILE A 151 17.46 13.87 -1.18
N ASN A 152 17.47 14.94 -2.00
CA ASN A 152 17.87 16.27 -1.57
C ASN A 152 16.88 16.92 -0.60
N GLU A 153 15.58 16.76 -0.83
CA GLU A 153 14.51 17.28 0.04
C GLU A 153 14.59 16.74 1.46
N PHE A 154 14.98 15.48 1.61
CA PHE A 154 15.22 14.86 2.92
C PHE A 154 16.63 15.15 3.49
N GLY A 155 17.39 16.04 2.88
CA GLY A 155 18.74 16.41 3.35
C GLY A 155 19.78 15.30 3.19
N CYS A 156 19.44 14.26 2.43
CA CYS A 156 20.35 13.14 2.16
C CYS A 156 21.20 13.39 0.90
N THR A 157 22.32 12.70 0.81
CA THR A 157 23.14 12.62 -0.41
C THR A 157 23.65 11.21 -0.61
N ILE A 158 23.93 10.85 -1.87
CA ILE A 158 24.52 9.56 -2.25
C ILE A 158 25.72 9.82 -3.17
N PRO A 159 26.84 9.05 -3.06
CA PRO A 159 27.94 9.15 -3.99
C PRO A 159 27.49 8.90 -5.44
N GLN A 160 27.95 9.72 -6.38
CA GLN A 160 27.53 9.66 -7.78
C GLN A 160 27.74 8.26 -8.40
N ASN A 161 28.83 7.60 -8.08
CA ASN A 161 29.13 6.24 -8.58
C ASN A 161 28.28 5.14 -7.90
N LYS A 162 27.38 5.50 -6.97
CA LYS A 162 26.41 4.61 -6.29
C LYS A 162 24.98 4.88 -6.70
N PHE A 163 24.72 5.93 -7.43
CA PHE A 163 23.37 6.36 -7.77
C PHE A 163 22.67 5.37 -8.72
N GLU A 164 23.35 4.89 -9.76
CA GLU A 164 22.76 3.94 -10.72
C GLU A 164 22.38 2.60 -10.06
N GLU A 165 23.24 2.06 -9.18
CA GLU A 165 22.95 0.85 -8.41
C GLU A 165 21.74 1.07 -7.48
N PHE A 166 21.62 2.24 -6.87
CA PHE A 166 20.48 2.62 -6.05
C PHE A 166 19.17 2.64 -6.85
N ILE A 167 19.17 3.23 -8.04
CA ILE A 167 18.02 3.24 -8.94
C ILE A 167 17.54 1.82 -9.28
N GLN A 168 18.48 0.91 -9.59
CA GLN A 168 18.12 -0.48 -9.88
C GLN A 168 17.50 -1.19 -8.67
N LEU A 169 17.98 -0.90 -7.46
CA LEU A 169 17.37 -1.42 -6.23
C LEU A 169 15.97 -0.85 -5.99
N CYS A 170 15.73 0.43 -6.28
CA CYS A 170 14.38 1.03 -6.20
C CYS A 170 13.42 0.36 -7.19
N LEU A 171 13.83 0.20 -8.45
CA LEU A 171 13.02 -0.50 -9.46
C LEU A 171 12.68 -1.92 -9.02
N ASN A 172 13.67 -2.64 -8.52
CA ASN A 172 13.49 -4.01 -8.05
C ASN A 172 12.52 -4.08 -6.84
N ALA A 173 12.70 -3.19 -5.87
CA ALA A 173 11.82 -3.10 -4.72
C ALA A 173 10.37 -2.75 -5.14
N HIS A 174 10.19 -1.78 -6.05
CA HIS A 174 8.88 -1.41 -6.59
C HIS A 174 8.18 -2.59 -7.28
N MET A 175 8.90 -3.38 -8.08
CA MET A 175 8.34 -4.57 -8.75
C MET A 175 7.77 -5.59 -7.76
N HIS A 176 8.30 -5.65 -6.54
CA HIS A 176 7.91 -6.59 -5.49
C HIS A 176 7.14 -5.93 -4.33
N THR A 177 6.80 -4.64 -4.46
CA THR A 177 5.95 -3.92 -3.50
C THR A 177 4.47 -4.09 -3.88
N ARG A 178 3.59 -4.25 -2.89
CA ARG A 178 2.15 -4.27 -3.08
C ARG A 178 1.66 -2.86 -3.37
N LEU A 179 1.00 -2.70 -4.52
CA LEU A 179 0.57 -1.40 -5.01
C LEU A 179 -0.92 -1.20 -4.84
N TRP A 180 -1.32 0.01 -4.48
CA TRP A 180 -2.72 0.37 -4.39
C TRP A 180 -3.42 0.28 -5.74
N GLN A 181 -2.83 0.82 -6.81
CA GLN A 181 -3.35 0.73 -8.18
C GLN A 181 -3.55 -0.71 -8.70
N ASN A 182 -2.88 -1.67 -8.08
CA ASN A 182 -2.97 -3.08 -8.44
C ASN A 182 -3.89 -3.88 -7.50
N ARG A 183 -4.75 -3.25 -6.71
CA ARG A 183 -5.57 -3.91 -5.69
C ARG A 183 -4.77 -4.84 -4.78
N GLY A 184 -3.57 -4.39 -4.35
CA GLY A 184 -2.69 -5.13 -3.46
C GLY A 184 -1.81 -6.19 -4.14
N TYR A 185 -1.88 -6.39 -5.46
CA TYR A 185 -0.90 -7.20 -6.17
C TYR A 185 0.40 -6.43 -6.38
N THR A 186 1.50 -7.17 -6.46
CA THR A 186 2.77 -6.61 -6.95
C THR A 186 2.79 -6.58 -8.48
N ASN A 187 3.62 -5.74 -9.09
CA ASN A 187 3.82 -5.73 -10.54
C ASN A 187 4.35 -7.08 -11.06
N GLN A 188 5.20 -7.75 -10.26
CA GLN A 188 5.72 -9.07 -10.57
C GLN A 188 4.58 -10.10 -10.68
N GLU A 189 3.69 -10.17 -9.68
CA GLU A 189 2.54 -11.09 -9.67
C GLU A 189 1.60 -10.86 -10.87
N LEU A 190 1.29 -9.60 -11.18
CA LEU A 190 0.44 -9.28 -12.34
C LEU A 190 1.10 -9.68 -13.67
N SER A 191 2.41 -9.51 -13.78
CA SER A 191 3.17 -9.96 -14.96
C SER A 191 3.08 -11.48 -15.15
N GLU A 192 3.24 -12.23 -14.08
CA GLU A 192 3.13 -13.69 -14.07
C GLU A 192 1.71 -14.16 -14.40
N MET A 193 0.68 -13.51 -13.86
CA MET A 193 -0.71 -13.80 -14.18
C MET A 193 -1.03 -13.60 -15.67
N LYS A 194 -0.53 -12.53 -16.29
CA LYS A 194 -0.69 -12.26 -17.73
C LYS A 194 0.00 -13.33 -18.59
N GLN A 195 1.21 -13.72 -18.23
CA GLN A 195 1.96 -14.78 -18.95
C GLN A 195 1.25 -16.14 -18.88
N ASN A 196 0.68 -16.49 -17.72
CA ASN A 196 -0.04 -17.74 -17.52
C ASN A 196 -1.35 -17.79 -18.35
N LYS A 197 -2.07 -16.65 -18.45
CA LYS A 197 -3.27 -16.55 -19.30
C LYS A 197 -2.97 -16.68 -20.80
N GLN A 198 -1.78 -16.33 -21.25
CA GLN A 198 -1.37 -16.47 -22.66
C GLN A 198 -0.92 -17.90 -23.02
N ARG A 199 -0.62 -18.73 -22.02
CA ARG A 199 -0.15 -20.11 -22.19
C ARG A 199 -1.25 -21.15 -22.06
N SER A 200 -2.45 -20.76 -21.60
CA SER A 200 -3.65 -21.61 -21.47
C SER A 200 -4.63 -21.37 -22.63
#